data_f8da64da39f9f8828d53b43722e4c9d6
#
_entry.id   f8da64da39f9f8828d53b43722e4c9d6
#
_cell.length_a   1.000
_cell.length_b   1.000
_cell.length_c   1.000
_cell.angle_alpha   90.00
_cell.angle_beta   90.00
_cell.angle_gamma   90.00
#
_symmetry.space_group_name_H-M   'P 1'
#
loop_
_entity.id
_entity.type
_entity.pdbx_description
1 polymer ?
#
loop_
_entity_poly.entity_id
_entity_poly.type
_entity_poly.pdbx_seq_one_letter_code
_entity_poly.pdbx_strand_id
1 'polypeptide(L)'
;MHTEQGTFMRGFSSEKCVQCGTCLAGCQYTHFTKQQAREVMKKVRVMPQWYPELASCIRCGKCDHRCPNEARPSSLMRECLEHKRRAEPELPASMAYGINGMGPEGWGPNFFKDVYKDFGKLERKILRSWAAPKKSRDILWVGCTDRMMPRTLEESHTLRNIPKFGGPDDCCGVWAIQAGLLDEGYRIAKRLVNRLLENRFNAWWWGAGTARKCSPGSCPRLWA
;
A
#
# COMPACT_ATOMS: atom_id res chain seq x y z
N MET A 1 -16.92 -17.85 -5.00
CA MET A 1 -17.26 -16.95 -6.11
C MET A 1 -16.16 -15.92 -6.22
N HIS A 2 -15.12 -16.20 -7.04
CA HIS A 2 -14.05 -15.24 -7.34
C HIS A 2 -14.54 -14.38 -8.50
N THR A 3 -15.13 -13.25 -8.17
CA THR A 3 -15.61 -12.27 -9.13
C THR A 3 -14.42 -11.48 -9.71
N GLU A 4 -14.53 -11.05 -10.95
CA GLU A 4 -13.59 -10.35 -11.84
C GLU A 4 -12.83 -9.11 -11.28
N GLN A 5 -12.70 -8.97 -9.99
CA GLN A 5 -11.92 -7.90 -9.33
C GLN A 5 -10.41 -8.16 -9.33
N GLY A 6 -9.98 -9.26 -9.97
CA GLY A 6 -8.65 -9.86 -9.84
C GLY A 6 -7.50 -9.25 -10.63
N THR A 7 -7.68 -8.13 -11.33
CA THR A 7 -6.60 -7.59 -12.20
C THR A 7 -5.64 -6.65 -11.47
N PHE A 8 -6.04 -6.11 -10.34
CA PHE A 8 -5.27 -5.10 -9.61
C PHE A 8 -4.21 -5.65 -8.66
N MET A 9 -4.47 -6.81 -8.05
CA MET A 9 -3.52 -7.44 -7.15
C MET A 9 -3.42 -8.92 -7.47
N ARG A 10 -2.26 -9.35 -7.89
CA ARG A 10 -2.03 -10.78 -8.05
C ARG A 10 -1.99 -11.41 -6.67
N GLY A 11 -2.91 -12.32 -6.38
CA GLY A 11 -2.98 -13.09 -5.15
C GLY A 11 -1.78 -14.02 -4.95
N PHE A 12 -1.77 -14.72 -3.84
CA PHE A 12 -0.84 -15.82 -3.61
C PHE A 12 -1.05 -16.93 -4.65
N SER A 13 0.04 -17.39 -5.27
CA SER A 13 0.03 -18.49 -6.22
C SER A 13 0.39 -19.79 -5.51
N SER A 14 -0.64 -20.58 -5.17
CA SER A 14 -0.46 -21.83 -4.42
C SER A 14 0.27 -22.90 -5.23
N GLU A 15 0.07 -22.93 -6.56
CA GLU A 15 0.73 -23.85 -7.49
C GLU A 15 2.23 -23.58 -7.63
N LYS A 16 2.66 -22.34 -7.48
CA LYS A 16 4.08 -21.97 -7.48
C LYS A 16 4.77 -22.19 -6.15
N CYS A 17 4.02 -22.32 -5.06
CA CYS A 17 4.57 -22.44 -3.73
C CYS A 17 4.95 -23.88 -3.38
N VAL A 18 6.24 -24.19 -3.41
CA VAL A 18 6.80 -25.49 -3.00
C VAL A 18 7.06 -25.60 -1.50
N GLN A 19 6.58 -24.66 -0.70
CA GLN A 19 6.71 -24.64 0.77
C GLN A 19 8.17 -24.75 1.27
N CYS A 20 9.13 -24.26 0.51
CA CYS A 20 10.55 -24.32 0.87
C CYS A 20 10.93 -23.45 2.10
N GLY A 21 10.08 -22.53 2.52
CA GLY A 21 10.29 -21.66 3.68
C GLY A 21 11.31 -20.53 3.45
N THR A 22 11.95 -20.42 2.28
CA THR A 22 12.99 -19.41 1.99
C THR A 22 12.50 -17.97 2.21
N CYS A 23 11.24 -17.68 1.87
CA CYS A 23 10.62 -16.38 2.02
C CYS A 23 10.57 -15.89 3.49
N LEU A 24 10.26 -16.78 4.43
CA LEU A 24 10.16 -16.47 5.85
C LEU A 24 11.48 -16.65 6.59
N ALA A 25 12.29 -17.66 6.26
CA ALA A 25 13.61 -17.88 6.88
C ALA A 25 14.56 -16.68 6.69
N GLY A 26 14.42 -15.96 5.58
CA GLY A 26 15.19 -14.74 5.35
C GLY A 26 14.57 -13.47 5.95
N CYS A 27 13.47 -13.57 6.70
CA CYS A 27 12.78 -12.40 7.25
C CYS A 27 13.52 -11.86 8.48
N GLN A 28 13.87 -10.58 8.43
CA GLN A 28 14.56 -9.89 9.53
C GLN A 28 13.68 -9.61 10.74
N TYR A 29 12.37 -9.85 10.64
CA TYR A 29 11.41 -9.58 11.72
C TYR A 29 10.92 -10.85 12.41
N THR A 30 10.78 -11.95 11.68
CA THR A 30 10.28 -13.22 12.25
C THR A 30 11.39 -14.11 12.79
N HIS A 31 12.63 -13.92 12.31
CA HIS A 31 13.82 -14.66 12.74
C HIS A 31 13.67 -16.19 12.72
N PHE A 32 12.85 -16.72 11.81
CA PHE A 32 12.64 -18.17 11.73
C PHE A 32 13.88 -18.90 11.21
N THR A 33 14.18 -20.02 11.81
CA THR A 33 15.02 -21.04 11.17
C THR A 33 14.31 -21.53 9.89
N LYS A 34 15.06 -22.15 8.98
CA LYS A 34 14.48 -22.68 7.74
C LYS A 34 13.42 -23.74 7.99
N GLN A 35 13.58 -24.55 9.04
CA GLN A 35 12.60 -25.56 9.43
C GLN A 35 11.31 -24.90 9.94
N GLN A 36 11.41 -23.95 10.88
CA GLN A 36 10.25 -23.20 11.38
C GLN A 36 9.51 -22.47 10.25
N ALA A 37 10.27 -21.84 9.34
CA ALA A 37 9.69 -21.17 8.17
C ALA A 37 8.90 -22.11 7.27
N ARG A 38 9.39 -23.34 7.06
CA ARG A 38 8.66 -24.39 6.30
C ARG A 38 7.37 -24.79 7.00
N GLU A 39 7.43 -25.01 8.31
CA GLU A 39 6.25 -25.41 9.10
C GLU A 39 5.19 -24.31 9.10
N VAL A 40 5.59 -23.05 9.31
CA VAL A 40 4.66 -21.91 9.22
C VAL A 40 4.05 -21.81 7.82
N MET A 41 4.88 -21.92 6.75
CA MET A 41 4.35 -21.87 5.38
C MET A 41 3.37 -23.01 5.06
N LYS A 42 3.60 -24.22 5.60
CA LYS A 42 2.64 -25.33 5.48
C LYS A 42 1.31 -24.99 6.15
N LYS A 43 1.36 -24.49 7.38
CA LYS A 43 0.16 -24.11 8.15
C LYS A 43 -0.65 -23.03 7.42
N VAL A 44 -0.03 -21.90 7.08
CA VAL A 44 -0.72 -20.75 6.49
C VAL A 44 -1.24 -21.02 5.08
N ARG A 45 -0.59 -21.92 4.33
CA ARG A 45 -1.07 -22.32 2.99
C ARG A 45 -2.34 -23.17 3.05
N VAL A 46 -2.43 -24.06 4.03
CA VAL A 46 -3.60 -24.96 4.21
C VAL A 46 -4.77 -24.15 4.80
N MET A 47 -4.49 -23.32 5.76
CA MET A 47 -5.48 -22.49 6.45
C MET A 47 -4.93 -21.06 6.62
N PRO A 48 -5.30 -20.11 5.74
CA PRO A 48 -4.81 -18.75 5.79
C PRO A 48 -5.51 -17.95 6.92
N GLN A 49 -5.25 -18.36 8.15
CA GLN A 49 -5.68 -17.65 9.37
C GLN A 49 -4.46 -17.01 10.06
N TRP A 50 -4.73 -16.17 11.05
CA TRP A 50 -3.66 -15.57 11.83
C TRP A 50 -3.05 -16.59 12.79
N TYR A 51 -1.73 -16.65 12.80
CA TYR A 51 -0.93 -17.45 13.71
C TYR A 51 -0.04 -16.56 14.57
N PRO A 52 0.14 -16.85 15.88
CA PRO A 52 1.01 -16.06 16.77
C PRO A 52 2.43 -15.91 16.24
N GLU A 53 2.94 -16.91 15.53
CA GLU A 53 4.26 -16.90 14.92
C GLU A 53 4.44 -15.74 13.90
N LEU A 54 3.33 -15.23 13.35
CA LEU A 54 3.35 -14.09 12.42
C LEU A 54 3.24 -12.72 13.12
N ALA A 55 3.21 -12.66 14.45
CA ALA A 55 3.01 -11.42 15.20
C ALA A 55 4.06 -10.34 14.87
N SER A 56 5.30 -10.74 14.60
CA SER A 56 6.39 -9.84 14.22
C SER A 56 6.38 -9.42 12.74
N CYS A 57 5.45 -9.95 11.94
CA CYS A 57 5.38 -9.60 10.51
C CYS A 57 4.87 -8.18 10.31
N ILE A 58 5.72 -7.29 9.78
CA ILE A 58 5.35 -5.89 9.47
C ILE A 58 4.74 -5.73 8.08
N ARG A 59 4.50 -6.79 7.35
CA ARG A 59 3.83 -6.80 6.03
C ARG A 59 4.53 -5.98 4.95
N CYS A 60 5.85 -5.89 5.01
CA CYS A 60 6.68 -5.09 4.11
C CYS A 60 6.78 -5.64 2.66
N GLY A 61 6.26 -6.83 2.38
CA GLY A 61 6.31 -7.46 1.05
C GLY A 61 7.68 -8.05 0.65
N LYS A 62 8.73 -7.93 1.47
CA LYS A 62 10.08 -8.40 1.13
C LYS A 62 10.17 -9.91 0.88
N CYS A 63 9.24 -10.69 1.44
CA CYS A 63 9.14 -12.12 1.21
C CYS A 63 8.84 -12.48 -0.26
N ASP A 64 8.19 -11.60 -1.02
CA ASP A 64 7.95 -11.81 -2.46
C ASP A 64 9.26 -11.78 -3.25
N HIS A 65 10.16 -10.84 -2.91
CA HIS A 65 11.48 -10.75 -3.54
C HIS A 65 12.41 -11.93 -3.20
N ARG A 66 12.14 -12.61 -2.09
CA ARG A 66 12.91 -13.79 -1.64
C ARG A 66 12.34 -15.11 -2.14
N CYS A 67 11.15 -15.09 -2.71
CA CYS A 67 10.51 -16.29 -3.21
C CYS A 67 11.13 -16.70 -4.54
N PRO A 68 11.86 -17.85 -4.64
CA PRO A 68 12.50 -18.25 -5.88
C PRO A 68 11.48 -18.62 -6.95
N ASN A 69 10.26 -18.94 -6.56
CA ASN A 69 9.18 -19.37 -7.47
C ASN A 69 8.13 -18.28 -7.71
N GLU A 70 8.38 -17.05 -7.26
CA GLU A 70 7.45 -15.92 -7.45
C GLU A 70 6.00 -16.20 -6.97
N ALA A 71 5.85 -17.01 -5.91
CA ALA A 71 4.55 -17.40 -5.37
C ALA A 71 3.82 -16.30 -4.62
N ARG A 72 4.44 -15.13 -4.38
CA ARG A 72 3.89 -13.96 -3.68
C ARG A 72 3.42 -14.26 -2.26
N PRO A 73 4.28 -14.72 -1.38
CA PRO A 73 3.92 -15.05 0.00
C PRO A 73 3.41 -13.84 0.81
N SER A 74 3.72 -12.60 0.42
CA SER A 74 3.17 -11.42 1.08
C SER A 74 1.64 -11.33 0.97
N SER A 75 1.06 -11.79 -0.13
CA SER A 75 -0.39 -11.84 -0.31
C SER A 75 -1.02 -12.82 0.67
N LEU A 76 -0.43 -14.01 0.83
CA LEU A 76 -0.89 -14.97 1.83
C LEU A 76 -0.82 -14.40 3.26
N MET A 77 0.25 -13.66 3.60
CA MET A 77 0.36 -12.99 4.90
C MET A 77 -0.74 -11.93 5.11
N ARG A 78 -1.14 -11.24 4.05
CA ARG A 78 -2.26 -10.28 4.11
C ARG A 78 -3.59 -10.99 4.32
N GLU A 79 -3.84 -12.10 3.64
CA GLU A 79 -5.03 -12.94 3.84
C GLU A 79 -5.14 -13.44 5.28
N CYS A 80 -4.02 -13.89 5.87
CA CYS A 80 -4.00 -14.28 7.29
C CYS A 80 -4.38 -13.12 8.21
N LEU A 81 -3.91 -11.91 7.91
CA LEU A 81 -4.24 -10.73 8.70
C LEU A 81 -5.69 -10.28 8.49
N GLU A 82 -6.20 -10.38 7.29
CA GLU A 82 -7.61 -10.11 7.00
C GLU A 82 -8.52 -11.04 7.81
N HIS A 83 -8.18 -12.32 7.85
CA HIS A 83 -8.91 -13.30 8.68
C HIS A 83 -8.91 -12.87 10.15
N LYS A 84 -7.75 -12.40 10.67
CA LYS A 84 -7.69 -11.84 12.02
C LYS A 84 -8.63 -10.65 12.18
N ARG A 85 -8.65 -9.72 11.20
CA ARG A 85 -9.51 -8.53 11.28
C ARG A 85 -11.00 -8.85 11.25
N ARG A 86 -11.39 -9.89 10.54
CA ARG A 86 -12.78 -10.36 10.54
C ARG A 86 -13.20 -10.95 11.90
N ALA A 87 -12.28 -11.61 12.59
CA ALA A 87 -12.52 -12.17 13.93
C ALA A 87 -12.40 -11.10 15.03
N GLU A 88 -11.48 -10.14 14.86
CA GLU A 88 -11.17 -9.06 15.78
C GLU A 88 -11.26 -7.73 15.04
N PRO A 89 -12.46 -7.15 14.82
CA PRO A 89 -12.65 -5.97 13.99
C PRO A 89 -12.05 -4.69 14.59
N GLU A 90 -11.79 -4.67 15.89
CA GLU A 90 -11.21 -3.52 16.55
C GLU A 90 -9.74 -3.31 16.14
N LEU A 91 -9.45 -2.13 15.66
CA LEU A 91 -8.09 -1.72 15.35
C LEU A 91 -7.43 -1.10 16.57
N PRO A 92 -6.13 -1.35 16.80
CA PRO A 92 -5.37 -0.55 17.75
C PRO A 92 -5.54 0.95 17.45
N ALA A 93 -5.68 1.78 18.48
CA ALA A 93 -5.96 3.21 18.32
C ALA A 93 -4.94 3.93 17.42
N SER A 94 -3.66 3.59 17.52
CA SER A 94 -2.61 4.14 16.66
C SER A 94 -2.79 3.79 15.18
N MET A 95 -3.28 2.60 14.88
CA MET A 95 -3.55 2.14 13.52
C MET A 95 -4.81 2.80 12.97
N ALA A 96 -5.89 2.87 13.78
CA ALA A 96 -7.12 3.56 13.44
C ALA A 96 -6.85 5.04 13.13
N TYR A 97 -6.02 5.71 13.94
CA TYR A 97 -5.62 7.10 13.76
C TYR A 97 -4.95 7.36 12.38
N GLY A 98 -4.10 6.45 11.91
CA GLY A 98 -3.52 6.53 10.57
C GLY A 98 -4.53 6.27 9.45
N ILE A 99 -5.37 5.23 9.61
CA ILE A 99 -6.31 4.78 8.59
C ILE A 99 -7.49 5.75 8.42
N ASN A 100 -7.97 6.34 9.50
CA ASN A 100 -9.06 7.32 9.47
C ASN A 100 -8.79 8.51 8.53
N GLY A 101 -7.52 8.79 8.22
CA GLY A 101 -7.13 9.83 7.27
C GLY A 101 -7.29 9.46 5.79
N MET A 102 -7.61 8.22 5.47
CA MET A 102 -7.59 7.71 4.09
C MET A 102 -8.94 7.82 3.36
N GLY A 103 -10.00 8.19 4.05
CA GLY A 103 -11.32 8.42 3.46
C GLY A 103 -11.47 9.82 2.88
N PRO A 104 -12.48 10.05 1.98
CA PRO A 104 -12.75 11.35 1.39
C PRO A 104 -12.98 12.46 2.41
N GLU A 105 -13.59 12.11 3.54
CA GLU A 105 -13.96 13.07 4.59
C GLU A 105 -13.09 12.94 5.86
N GLY A 106 -12.18 11.95 5.90
CA GLY A 106 -11.36 11.63 7.06
C GLY A 106 -12.22 11.36 8.30
N TRP A 107 -12.39 10.12 8.65
CA TRP A 107 -13.25 9.69 9.76
C TRP A 107 -12.62 10.06 11.11
N GLY A 108 -13.25 10.94 11.87
CA GLY A 108 -12.79 11.26 13.21
C GLY A 108 -11.38 11.89 13.29
N PRO A 109 -10.75 11.86 14.45
CA PRO A 109 -9.36 12.25 14.64
C PRO A 109 -8.42 11.41 13.77
N ASN A 110 -7.54 12.08 13.03
CA ASN A 110 -6.57 11.37 12.19
C ASN A 110 -5.28 12.17 12.04
N PHE A 111 -4.21 11.42 11.82
CA PHE A 111 -2.85 11.94 11.71
C PHE A 111 -2.70 13.04 10.65
N PHE A 112 -3.32 12.89 9.49
CA PHE A 112 -3.17 13.88 8.42
C PHE A 112 -3.86 15.20 8.76
N LYS A 113 -5.05 15.16 9.37
CA LYS A 113 -5.75 16.37 9.83
C LYS A 113 -4.91 17.13 10.84
N ASP A 114 -4.27 16.42 11.77
CA ASP A 114 -3.46 17.06 12.79
C ASP A 114 -2.20 17.69 12.21
N VAL A 115 -1.48 16.99 11.34
CA VAL A 115 -0.33 17.57 10.61
C VAL A 115 -0.75 18.78 9.75
N TYR A 116 -1.89 18.72 9.08
CA TYR A 116 -2.34 19.80 8.19
C TYR A 116 -2.80 21.06 8.95
N LYS A 117 -3.17 20.96 10.23
CA LYS A 117 -3.47 22.14 11.07
C LYS A 117 -2.26 23.06 11.19
N ASP A 118 -1.05 22.48 11.26
CA ASP A 118 0.18 23.23 11.47
C ASP A 118 0.75 23.82 10.18
N PHE A 119 0.15 23.51 9.02
CA PHE A 119 0.63 24.03 7.74
C PHE A 119 0.33 25.51 7.57
N GLY A 120 1.35 26.24 7.12
CA GLY A 120 1.25 27.64 6.76
C GLY A 120 0.45 27.87 5.47
N LYS A 121 0.31 29.15 5.10
CA LYS A 121 -0.41 29.54 3.87
C LYS A 121 0.20 28.95 2.61
N LEU A 122 1.55 28.87 2.56
CA LEU A 122 2.29 28.35 1.40
C LEU A 122 2.02 26.85 1.20
N GLU A 123 2.18 26.05 2.25
CA GLU A 123 1.95 24.59 2.19
C GLU A 123 0.52 24.28 1.79
N ARG A 124 -0.46 24.99 2.35
CA ARG A 124 -1.88 24.81 1.97
C ARG A 124 -2.15 25.22 0.52
N LYS A 125 -1.45 26.23 0.00
CA LYS A 125 -1.54 26.61 -1.42
C LYS A 125 -0.99 25.52 -2.32
N ILE A 126 0.17 24.96 -1.96
CA ILE A 126 0.80 23.86 -2.69
C ILE A 126 -0.13 22.65 -2.74
N LEU A 127 -0.65 22.19 -1.60
CA LEU A 127 -1.53 21.04 -1.52
C LEU A 127 -2.81 21.22 -2.35
N ARG A 128 -3.41 22.41 -2.33
CA ARG A 128 -4.56 22.72 -3.19
C ARG A 128 -4.20 22.63 -4.68
N SER A 129 -3.02 23.07 -5.06
CA SER A 129 -2.56 22.97 -6.46
C SER A 129 -2.35 21.54 -6.92
N TRP A 130 -2.00 20.61 -6.00
CA TRP A 130 -1.84 19.20 -6.30
C TRP A 130 -3.15 18.44 -6.36
N ALA A 131 -4.18 18.89 -5.62
CA ALA A 131 -5.50 18.28 -5.65
C ALA A 131 -6.22 18.49 -6.99
N ALA A 132 -5.90 19.57 -7.70
CA ALA A 132 -6.45 19.87 -9.01
C ALA A 132 -5.51 19.35 -10.11
N PRO A 133 -5.96 18.41 -10.96
CA PRO A 133 -5.12 17.85 -12.00
C PRO A 133 -4.75 18.92 -13.04
N LYS A 134 -3.47 18.96 -13.40
CA LYS A 134 -2.98 19.79 -14.52
C LYS A 134 -3.12 19.04 -15.83
N LYS A 135 -3.28 19.76 -16.95
CA LYS A 135 -3.23 19.19 -18.29
C LYS A 135 -1.78 18.77 -18.62
N SER A 136 -1.33 17.68 -18.05
CA SER A 136 -0.01 17.10 -18.32
C SER A 136 -0.15 15.60 -18.48
N ARG A 137 0.57 15.06 -19.45
CA ARG A 137 0.59 13.61 -19.67
C ARG A 137 1.40 12.89 -18.60
N ASP A 138 2.52 13.47 -18.21
CA ASP A 138 3.40 12.89 -17.19
C ASP A 138 3.24 13.68 -15.89
N ILE A 139 2.91 12.97 -14.80
CA ILE A 139 2.71 13.55 -13.48
C ILE A 139 3.45 12.73 -12.43
N LEU A 140 3.83 13.39 -11.35
CA LEU A 140 4.24 12.75 -10.12
C LEU A 140 3.01 12.60 -9.23
N TRP A 141 2.55 11.37 -9.01
CA TRP A 141 1.53 11.14 -7.99
C TRP A 141 2.15 11.27 -6.60
N VAL A 142 1.55 12.13 -5.77
CA VAL A 142 2.01 12.45 -4.42
C VAL A 142 1.12 11.73 -3.41
N GLY A 143 1.67 10.71 -2.78
CA GLY A 143 1.00 9.93 -1.74
C GLY A 143 0.75 10.72 -0.45
N CYS A 144 -0.02 10.14 0.46
CA CYS A 144 -0.41 10.79 1.70
C CYS A 144 0.81 11.17 2.58
N THR A 145 1.83 10.33 2.64
CA THR A 145 3.06 10.58 3.40
C THR A 145 3.86 11.74 2.80
N ASP A 146 3.99 11.76 1.48
CA ASP A 146 4.76 12.81 0.78
C ASP A 146 4.06 14.18 0.88
N ARG A 147 2.73 14.19 0.98
CA ARG A 147 1.94 15.42 1.23
C ARG A 147 2.23 16.08 2.57
N MET A 148 2.88 15.40 3.49
CA MET A 148 3.32 16.00 4.76
C MET A 148 4.56 16.88 4.60
N MET A 149 5.24 16.82 3.45
CA MET A 149 6.44 17.61 3.15
C MET A 149 6.30 18.36 1.82
N PRO A 150 5.25 19.21 1.64
CA PRO A 150 4.94 19.77 0.34
C PRO A 150 6.05 20.71 -0.17
N ARG A 151 6.68 21.48 0.69
CA ARG A 151 7.79 22.37 0.30
C ARG A 151 8.99 21.59 -0.20
N THR A 152 9.38 20.51 0.49
CA THR A 152 10.50 19.66 0.10
C THR A 152 10.35 19.15 -1.33
N LEU A 153 9.14 18.76 -1.73
CA LEU A 153 8.87 18.29 -3.10
C LEU A 153 8.90 19.43 -4.14
N GLU A 154 8.41 20.63 -3.79
CA GLU A 154 8.45 21.79 -4.70
C GLU A 154 9.85 22.41 -4.81
N GLU A 155 10.63 22.35 -3.76
CA GLU A 155 12.01 22.88 -3.72
C GLU A 155 13.06 21.86 -4.22
N SER A 156 12.67 20.58 -4.37
CA SER A 156 13.56 19.52 -4.86
C SER A 156 14.09 19.81 -6.25
N HIS A 157 15.40 19.78 -6.40
CA HIS A 157 16.08 20.02 -7.68
C HIS A 157 15.62 19.08 -8.80
N THR A 158 15.29 17.83 -8.46
CA THR A 158 14.86 16.79 -9.39
C THR A 158 13.36 16.79 -9.65
N LEU A 159 12.54 17.17 -8.65
CA LEU A 159 11.09 16.99 -8.71
C LEU A 159 10.30 18.28 -8.96
N ARG A 160 10.90 19.46 -8.74
CA ARG A 160 10.21 20.75 -8.80
C ARG A 160 9.50 21.02 -10.14
N ASN A 161 10.09 20.55 -11.25
CA ASN A 161 9.58 20.79 -12.61
C ASN A 161 8.57 19.71 -13.07
N ILE A 162 8.34 18.66 -12.28
CA ILE A 162 7.39 17.62 -12.62
C ILE A 162 6.02 18.04 -12.07
N PRO A 163 4.98 18.13 -12.91
CA PRO A 163 3.61 18.37 -12.42
C PRO A 163 3.20 17.35 -11.41
N LYS A 164 2.65 17.78 -10.28
CA LYS A 164 2.26 16.91 -9.16
C LYS A 164 0.75 16.77 -9.10
N PHE A 165 0.31 15.59 -8.74
CA PHE A 165 -1.09 15.25 -8.53
C PHE A 165 -1.24 14.42 -7.26
N GLY A 166 -2.16 14.80 -6.39
CA GLY A 166 -2.45 14.07 -5.16
C GLY A 166 -3.21 14.93 -4.15
N GLY A 167 -4.52 14.73 -4.08
CA GLY A 167 -5.40 15.34 -3.09
C GLY A 167 -5.69 14.42 -1.91
N PRO A 168 -6.53 14.86 -0.97
CA PRO A 168 -6.98 14.02 0.15
C PRO A 168 -7.62 12.71 -0.30
N ASP A 169 -8.30 12.74 -1.46
CA ASP A 169 -9.01 11.58 -2.01
C ASP A 169 -8.12 10.66 -2.84
N ASP A 170 -6.89 11.05 -3.10
CA ASP A 170 -5.96 10.33 -3.96
C ASP A 170 -5.04 9.40 -3.15
N CYS A 171 -5.62 8.71 -2.18
CA CYS A 171 -4.91 7.74 -1.36
C CYS A 171 -4.80 6.40 -2.08
N CYS A 172 -3.69 5.73 -1.85
CA CYS A 172 -3.44 4.40 -2.39
C CYS A 172 -4.03 3.25 -1.54
N GLY A 173 -4.51 3.52 -0.33
CA GLY A 173 -5.11 2.51 0.55
C GLY A 173 -4.14 1.53 1.21
N VAL A 174 -2.82 1.70 1.03
CA VAL A 174 -1.83 0.72 1.52
C VAL A 174 -1.90 0.51 3.03
N TRP A 175 -2.18 1.53 3.83
CA TRP A 175 -2.28 1.39 5.27
C TRP A 175 -3.48 0.53 5.69
N ALA A 176 -4.61 0.68 5.01
CA ALA A 176 -5.77 -0.19 5.23
C ALA A 176 -5.42 -1.65 4.88
N ILE A 177 -4.75 -1.89 3.75
CA ILE A 177 -4.28 -3.21 3.35
C ILE A 177 -3.31 -3.80 4.38
N GLN A 178 -2.35 -3.00 4.86
CA GLN A 178 -1.40 -3.44 5.89
C GLN A 178 -2.05 -3.68 7.25
N ALA A 179 -3.21 -3.09 7.51
CA ALA A 179 -4.00 -3.34 8.70
C ALA A 179 -4.88 -4.59 8.59
N GLY A 180 -4.96 -5.21 7.42
CA GLY A 180 -5.84 -6.35 7.15
C GLY A 180 -7.25 -5.96 6.73
N LEU A 181 -7.48 -4.70 6.38
CA LEU A 181 -8.73 -4.17 5.83
C LEU A 181 -8.65 -4.19 4.30
N LEU A 182 -8.59 -5.41 3.71
CA LEU A 182 -8.28 -5.55 2.29
C LEU A 182 -9.34 -4.91 1.40
N ASP A 183 -10.62 -5.17 1.64
CA ASP A 183 -11.73 -4.64 0.85
C ASP A 183 -11.73 -3.11 0.85
N GLU A 184 -11.54 -2.50 2.02
CA GLU A 184 -11.46 -1.06 2.17
C GLU A 184 -10.23 -0.49 1.45
N GLY A 185 -9.07 -1.12 1.63
CA GLY A 185 -7.85 -0.72 0.94
C GLY A 185 -7.98 -0.79 -0.57
N TYR A 186 -8.62 -1.82 -1.10
CA TYR A 186 -8.87 -1.97 -2.54
C TYR A 186 -9.87 -0.94 -3.06
N ARG A 187 -10.93 -0.65 -2.30
CA ARG A 187 -11.89 0.39 -2.63
C ARG A 187 -11.20 1.76 -2.77
N ILE A 188 -10.33 2.08 -1.82
CA ILE A 188 -9.53 3.32 -1.83
C ILE A 188 -8.59 3.33 -3.05
N ALA A 189 -7.85 2.26 -3.29
CA ALA A 189 -6.93 2.14 -4.40
C ALA A 189 -7.63 2.26 -5.77
N LYS A 190 -8.79 1.61 -5.93
CA LYS A 190 -9.60 1.66 -7.15
C LYS A 190 -10.03 3.09 -7.48
N ARG A 191 -10.42 3.88 -6.48
CA ARG A 191 -10.77 5.29 -6.68
C ARG A 191 -9.59 6.08 -7.25
N LEU A 192 -8.40 5.95 -6.67
CA LEU A 192 -7.20 6.60 -7.19
C LEU A 192 -6.92 6.21 -8.65
N VAL A 193 -6.96 4.91 -8.94
CA VAL A 193 -6.71 4.40 -10.29
C VAL A 193 -7.72 4.96 -11.30
N ASN A 194 -9.00 4.97 -10.96
CA ASN A 194 -10.02 5.55 -11.83
C ASN A 194 -9.72 7.02 -12.13
N ARG A 195 -9.36 7.81 -11.12
CA ARG A 195 -8.98 9.22 -11.31
C ARG A 195 -7.76 9.39 -12.20
N LEU A 196 -6.76 8.53 -12.07
CA LEU A 196 -5.57 8.54 -12.94
C LEU A 196 -5.92 8.19 -14.39
N LEU A 197 -6.81 7.21 -14.59
CA LEU A 197 -7.28 6.79 -15.92
C LEU A 197 -8.16 7.85 -16.59
N GLU A 198 -9.12 8.41 -15.86
CA GLU A 198 -10.01 9.48 -16.36
C GLU A 198 -9.22 10.70 -16.85
N ASN A 199 -8.16 11.05 -16.17
CA ASN A 199 -7.29 12.15 -16.55
C ASN A 199 -6.22 11.76 -17.58
N ARG A 200 -6.18 10.49 -18.04
CA ARG A 200 -5.21 9.95 -19.00
C ARG A 200 -3.74 10.22 -18.63
N PHE A 201 -3.43 10.24 -17.36
CA PHE A 201 -2.08 10.44 -16.88
C PHE A 201 -1.19 9.22 -17.10
N ASN A 202 0.06 9.46 -17.47
CA ASN A 202 1.15 8.53 -17.19
C ASN A 202 1.69 8.91 -15.81
N ALA A 203 1.22 8.22 -14.78
CA ALA A 203 1.63 8.53 -13.43
C ALA A 203 3.03 7.96 -13.12
N TRP A 204 3.86 8.79 -12.52
CA TRP A 204 5.09 8.36 -11.88
C TRP A 204 4.83 8.25 -10.39
N TRP A 205 5.13 7.12 -9.83
CA TRP A 205 5.03 6.91 -8.40
C TRP A 205 6.41 7.01 -7.75
N TRP A 206 6.49 7.81 -6.70
CA TRP A 206 7.66 7.91 -5.85
C TRP A 206 7.37 7.15 -4.57
N GLY A 207 8.00 6.00 -4.38
CA GLY A 207 7.91 5.22 -3.14
C GLY A 207 9.23 4.52 -2.88
N ALA A 208 9.70 4.54 -1.63
CA ALA A 208 10.90 3.85 -1.18
C ALA A 208 12.18 4.15 -2.02
N GLY A 209 12.32 5.39 -2.52
CA GLY A 209 13.54 5.85 -3.21
C GLY A 209 13.64 5.50 -4.70
N THR A 210 12.59 4.94 -5.30
CA THR A 210 12.59 4.63 -6.75
C THR A 210 11.35 5.19 -7.44
N ALA A 211 11.55 6.02 -8.47
CA ALA A 211 10.48 6.45 -9.35
C ALA A 211 10.14 5.32 -10.33
N ARG A 212 8.86 4.95 -10.43
CA ARG A 212 8.39 3.95 -11.40
C ARG A 212 7.29 4.53 -12.28
N LYS A 213 7.40 4.31 -13.58
CA LYS A 213 6.41 4.75 -14.55
C LYS A 213 5.27 3.76 -14.64
N CYS A 214 4.03 4.25 -14.50
CA CYS A 214 2.81 3.51 -14.77
C CYS A 214 2.20 4.02 -16.06
N SER A 215 2.09 3.17 -17.08
CA SER A 215 1.31 3.44 -18.29
C SER A 215 -0.07 2.80 -18.17
N PRO A 216 -1.11 3.32 -18.83
CA PRO A 216 -2.39 2.63 -18.93
C PRO A 216 -2.18 1.20 -19.44
N GLY A 217 -2.59 0.20 -18.68
CA GLY A 217 -2.40 -1.23 -19.01
C GLY A 217 -1.15 -1.89 -18.41
N SER A 218 -0.18 -1.14 -17.88
CA SER A 218 1.05 -1.71 -17.31
C SER A 218 1.24 -1.46 -15.81
N CYS A 219 0.22 -0.99 -15.12
CA CYS A 219 0.27 -0.62 -13.70
C CYS A 219 -0.19 -1.72 -12.71
N PRO A 220 0.21 -2.99 -12.87
CA PRO A 220 -0.09 -4.04 -11.89
C PRO A 220 0.91 -4.09 -10.73
N ARG A 221 1.94 -3.22 -10.73
CA ARG A 221 3.05 -3.33 -9.78
C ARG A 221 3.09 -2.27 -8.69
N LEU A 222 2.05 -1.45 -8.56
CA LEU A 222 1.92 -0.50 -7.45
C LEU A 222 1.82 -1.18 -6.09
N TRP A 223 1.58 -2.50 -6.07
CA TRP A 223 1.24 -3.29 -4.89
C TRP A 223 1.99 -4.63 -4.80
N ALA A 224 3.02 -4.81 -5.60
CA ALA A 224 3.89 -5.98 -5.52
C ALA A 224 4.90 -5.86 -4.39
#